data_51380349dba8aee0355d5f01fca5910e
#
_entry.id   51380349dba8aee0355d5f01fca5910e
#
_cell.length_a   1.000
_cell.length_b   1.000
_cell.length_c   1.000
_cell.angle_alpha   90.00
_cell.angle_beta   90.00
_cell.angle_gamma   90.00
#
_symmetry.space_group_name_H-M   'P 1'
#
loop_
_entity.id
_entity.type
_entity.pdbx_description
1 polymer ?
#
loop_
_entity_poly.entity_id
_entity_poly.type
_entity_poly.pdbx_seq_one_letter_code
_entity_poly.pdbx_strand_id
1 'polypeptide(L)'
;MKKHIFLSLLSITMLLLPLSAQQARVNIDWAPFKKGDNPAAFGARVNSPEVADDHTVIFRLYAPEAKKVSVSGTMFRPPMSIRSLDMVKDAEGVWSVKAGPFQPDLYRYKFDVDGMSIVDPSNTYVTQANMPLSSLLYVHGSGPNYYDAKTDVAHGTVTAHYYYSEVTKGIRSLYVYTPPDYDSKKQYPVLYLMGGSGEVGEAWWLSFNVNFIMDNLLAEKKAVPMLIVLVNNQMVHRSIPNHTAVAFPLIEEEYLKCIIPYIEENYNVIRNKHGRALSGLSMGGRHTQYVGLRNPDVFGSLGILSAALQDADIKALNITDNTVLLKDRSVNDQIDYLFIGAGPDETNANARHQILHEQCEEFGIKHEYVIRGAAHNFITWRELLYYNFIPSLWRTNF
;
A
#
# COMPACT_ATOMS: atom_id res chain seq x y z
N MET A 1 6.66 70.72 39.35
CA MET A 1 6.89 69.22 39.51
C MET A 1 6.49 68.56 38.23
N LYS A 2 7.44 68.24 37.34
CA LYS A 2 7.23 67.48 36.06
C LYS A 2 7.70 66.05 36.30
N LYS A 3 6.75 65.07 36.21
CA LYS A 3 7.07 63.69 36.28
C LYS A 3 7.45 63.17 34.85
N HIS A 4 8.68 62.72 34.70
CA HIS A 4 9.16 62.04 33.52
C HIS A 4 8.75 60.57 33.63
N ILE A 5 7.96 60.09 32.66
CA ILE A 5 7.66 58.66 32.46
C ILE A 5 8.72 58.09 31.50
N PHE A 6 9.54 57.18 32.01
CA PHE A 6 10.46 56.38 31.17
C PHE A 6 9.68 55.21 30.57
N LEU A 7 9.51 55.20 29.26
CA LEU A 7 9.09 54.03 28.51
C LEU A 7 10.31 53.20 28.19
N SER A 8 10.45 52.02 28.80
CA SER A 8 11.43 51.03 28.39
C SER A 8 10.89 50.27 27.19
N LEU A 9 11.51 50.45 26.02
CA LEU A 9 11.33 49.55 24.87
C LEU A 9 12.01 48.22 25.18
N LEU A 10 11.22 47.19 25.38
CA LEU A 10 11.69 45.81 25.38
C LEU A 10 11.81 45.36 23.92
N SER A 11 13.00 45.37 23.36
CA SER A 11 13.28 44.78 22.05
C SER A 11 13.24 43.27 22.18
N ILE A 12 12.17 42.63 21.68
CA ILE A 12 12.09 41.18 21.51
C ILE A 12 12.95 40.83 20.30
N THR A 13 14.18 40.40 20.55
CA THR A 13 15.02 39.79 19.52
C THR A 13 14.47 38.37 19.26
N MET A 14 13.63 38.25 18.25
CA MET A 14 13.22 36.94 17.73
C MET A 14 14.44 36.30 17.09
N LEU A 15 15.05 35.34 17.80
CA LEU A 15 16.09 34.45 17.22
C LEU A 15 15.44 33.66 16.10
N LEU A 16 15.62 34.14 14.87
CA LEU A 16 15.37 33.33 13.67
C LEU A 16 16.42 32.20 13.65
N LEU A 17 16.04 31.05 14.15
CA LEU A 17 16.82 29.83 13.90
C LEU A 17 16.85 29.62 12.37
N PRO A 18 18.01 29.32 11.81
CA PRO A 18 18.11 29.16 10.35
C PRO A 18 17.18 28.02 9.88
N LEU A 19 16.40 28.31 8.84
CA LEU A 19 15.46 27.38 8.20
C LEU A 19 16.07 26.01 7.87
N SER A 20 17.40 25.96 7.70
CA SER A 20 18.16 24.74 7.42
C SER A 20 18.10 23.66 8.51
N ALA A 21 17.97 24.06 9.79
CA ALA A 21 17.88 23.10 10.89
C ALA A 21 16.47 22.45 11.01
N GLN A 22 15.45 23.14 10.54
CA GLN A 22 14.07 22.65 10.55
C GLN A 22 13.81 21.69 9.35
N GLN A 23 14.42 21.99 8.20
CA GLN A 23 14.37 21.09 7.03
C GLN A 23 15.12 19.76 7.26
N ALA A 24 16.23 19.76 8.00
CA ALA A 24 16.96 18.54 8.31
C ALA A 24 16.17 17.56 9.19
N ARG A 25 15.33 18.06 10.12
CA ARG A 25 14.51 17.22 11.01
C ARG A 25 13.33 16.56 10.31
N VAL A 26 12.65 17.30 9.42
CA VAL A 26 11.50 16.76 8.65
C VAL A 26 11.94 15.64 7.71
N ASN A 27 13.14 15.74 7.16
CA ASN A 27 13.66 14.77 6.21
C ASN A 27 14.08 13.42 6.82
N ILE A 28 14.37 13.36 8.13
CA ILE A 28 14.77 12.11 8.81
C ILE A 28 13.54 11.21 9.02
N ASP A 29 12.36 11.81 9.29
CA ASP A 29 11.14 11.05 9.61
C ASP A 29 10.36 10.60 8.35
N TRP A 30 10.50 11.30 7.22
CA TRP A 30 9.64 11.13 6.04
C TRP A 30 10.34 10.59 4.79
N ALA A 31 11.64 10.73 4.71
CA ALA A 31 12.44 10.17 3.63
C ALA A 31 13.47 9.22 4.23
N PRO A 32 13.04 7.99 4.57
CA PRO A 32 13.91 7.00 5.19
C PRO A 32 15.18 6.74 4.37
N PHE A 33 15.15 7.05 3.08
CA PHE A 33 16.26 6.79 2.18
C PHE A 33 16.59 8.04 1.36
N LYS A 34 17.30 8.99 1.96
CA LYS A 34 18.05 9.94 1.14
C LYS A 34 19.26 9.23 0.56
N LYS A 35 19.61 9.61 -0.66
CA LYS A 35 20.87 9.25 -1.28
C LYS A 35 22.02 9.43 -0.27
N GLY A 36 22.72 8.37 0.05
CA GLY A 36 23.81 8.37 1.02
C GLY A 36 23.43 8.22 2.50
N ASP A 37 22.15 8.37 2.85
CA ASP A 37 21.65 8.22 4.22
C ASP A 37 20.89 6.90 4.37
N ASN A 38 21.64 5.81 4.49
CA ASN A 38 21.04 4.58 4.98
C ASN A 38 21.35 4.53 6.49
N PRO A 39 20.38 4.85 7.37
CA PRO A 39 20.64 4.79 8.81
C PRO A 39 20.84 3.33 9.18
N ALA A 40 22.09 2.93 9.34
CA ALA A 40 22.40 1.61 9.85
C ALA A 40 21.70 1.42 11.20
N ALA A 41 21.12 0.24 11.42
CA ALA A 41 20.57 -0.11 12.72
C ALA A 41 21.64 0.05 13.81
N PHE A 42 21.25 0.54 14.97
CA PHE A 42 22.18 0.70 16.08
C PHE A 42 22.90 -0.62 16.39
N GLY A 43 24.23 -0.58 16.40
CA GLY A 43 25.06 -1.76 16.58
C GLY A 43 25.32 -2.60 15.33
N ALA A 44 24.82 -2.20 14.16
CA ALA A 44 25.15 -2.84 12.89
C ALA A 44 26.65 -2.74 12.60
N ARG A 45 27.22 -3.86 12.17
CA ARG A 45 28.68 -3.92 11.85
C ARG A 45 28.99 -3.51 10.41
N VAL A 46 27.98 -3.47 9.56
CA VAL A 46 28.12 -3.16 8.14
C VAL A 46 27.00 -2.19 7.72
N ASN A 47 27.28 -1.38 6.70
CA ASN A 47 26.25 -0.58 6.05
C ASN A 47 25.59 -1.40 4.93
N SER A 48 24.29 -1.61 5.02
CA SER A 48 23.50 -2.36 4.04
C SER A 48 22.02 -1.94 4.09
N PRO A 49 21.34 -1.78 2.93
CA PRO A 49 21.90 -1.69 1.59
C PRO A 49 22.59 -0.32 1.37
N GLU A 50 23.59 -0.27 0.52
CA GLU A 50 24.20 1.00 0.08
C GLU A 50 23.81 1.26 -1.38
N VAL A 51 23.12 2.37 -1.64
CA VAL A 51 22.63 2.74 -2.97
C VAL A 51 23.57 3.81 -3.56
N ALA A 52 24.15 3.51 -4.70
CA ALA A 52 25.04 4.42 -5.40
C ALA A 52 24.26 5.32 -6.40
N ASP A 53 24.92 6.38 -6.87
CA ASP A 53 24.38 7.37 -7.81
C ASP A 53 23.96 6.78 -9.15
N ASP A 54 24.62 5.71 -9.56
CA ASP A 54 24.33 4.96 -10.79
C ASP A 54 23.20 3.93 -10.59
N HIS A 55 22.48 3.98 -9.46
CA HIS A 55 21.42 3.05 -9.07
C HIS A 55 21.91 1.62 -8.85
N THR A 56 23.21 1.38 -8.76
CA THR A 56 23.72 0.11 -8.27
C THR A 56 23.61 0.06 -6.74
N VAL A 57 23.45 -1.16 -6.22
CA VAL A 57 23.26 -1.40 -4.78
C VAL A 57 24.27 -2.41 -4.29
N ILE A 58 24.92 -2.11 -3.18
CA ILE A 58 25.78 -3.05 -2.48
C ILE A 58 25.03 -3.56 -1.25
N PHE A 59 24.80 -4.86 -1.22
CA PHE A 59 24.27 -5.57 -0.06
C PHE A 59 25.41 -6.14 0.75
N ARG A 60 25.36 -6.01 2.08
CA ARG A 60 26.37 -6.57 3.00
C ARG A 60 25.72 -7.25 4.19
N LEU A 61 26.31 -8.35 4.64
CA LEU A 61 25.89 -9.06 5.85
C LEU A 61 27.11 -9.57 6.60
N TYR A 62 27.26 -9.21 7.88
CA TYR A 62 28.25 -9.82 8.75
C TYR A 62 27.72 -11.16 9.27
N ALA A 63 28.29 -12.25 8.76
CA ALA A 63 27.91 -13.62 9.12
C ALA A 63 29.14 -14.55 8.99
N PRO A 64 30.14 -14.45 9.91
CA PRO A 64 31.42 -15.14 9.76
C PRO A 64 31.29 -16.66 9.74
N GLU A 65 30.33 -17.24 10.46
CA GLU A 65 30.13 -18.69 10.54
C GLU A 65 29.24 -19.25 9.42
N ALA A 66 28.58 -18.39 8.63
CA ALA A 66 27.73 -18.82 7.54
C ALA A 66 28.56 -19.51 6.43
N LYS A 67 27.97 -20.56 5.84
CA LYS A 67 28.56 -21.33 4.73
C LYS A 67 28.11 -20.80 3.39
N LYS A 68 26.89 -20.30 3.30
CA LYS A 68 26.30 -19.72 2.10
C LYS A 68 25.37 -18.57 2.46
N VAL A 69 25.52 -17.45 1.74
CA VAL A 69 24.61 -16.31 1.84
C VAL A 69 24.22 -15.87 0.43
N SER A 70 22.95 -15.57 0.25
CA SER A 70 22.44 -14.94 -0.97
C SER A 70 21.44 -13.85 -0.64
N VAL A 71 21.22 -12.90 -1.57
CA VAL A 71 20.18 -11.88 -1.50
C VAL A 71 19.11 -12.17 -2.54
N SER A 72 17.85 -12.12 -2.14
CA SER A 72 16.67 -12.23 -3.00
C SER A 72 15.79 -10.99 -2.86
N GLY A 73 15.04 -10.64 -3.91
CA GLY A 73 14.18 -9.46 -3.83
C GLY A 73 13.32 -9.23 -5.07
N THR A 74 12.38 -8.29 -4.93
CA THR A 74 11.44 -7.96 -6.03
C THR A 74 12.13 -7.26 -7.20
N MET A 75 13.29 -6.64 -6.99
CA MET A 75 14.12 -6.04 -8.02
C MET A 75 14.76 -7.05 -8.98
N PHE A 76 14.83 -8.33 -8.61
CA PHE A 76 15.40 -9.40 -9.45
C PHE A 76 14.34 -10.12 -10.32
N ARG A 77 13.09 -9.63 -10.32
CA ARG A 77 12.03 -10.17 -11.17
C ARG A 77 12.02 -9.53 -12.56
N PRO A 78 11.25 -10.03 -13.50
CA PRO A 78 11.29 -9.55 -14.86
C PRO A 78 11.50 -8.03 -14.99
N PRO A 79 12.34 -7.58 -15.93
CA PRO A 79 12.98 -8.38 -16.99
C PRO A 79 14.21 -9.21 -16.53
N MET A 80 14.66 -9.08 -15.27
CA MET A 80 15.75 -9.89 -14.74
C MET A 80 15.26 -11.29 -14.37
N SER A 81 15.73 -12.31 -15.05
CA SER A 81 15.35 -13.72 -14.79
C SER A 81 15.99 -14.33 -13.53
N ILE A 82 16.65 -13.52 -12.73
CA ILE A 82 17.41 -13.93 -11.55
C ILE A 82 16.50 -13.86 -10.31
N ARG A 83 16.42 -14.95 -9.54
CA ARG A 83 15.64 -14.99 -8.30
C ARG A 83 16.43 -14.53 -7.07
N SER A 84 17.73 -14.80 -7.05
CA SER A 84 18.66 -14.44 -5.99
C SER A 84 20.08 -14.32 -6.53
N LEU A 85 20.93 -13.57 -5.83
CA LEU A 85 22.37 -13.47 -6.10
C LEU A 85 23.14 -14.06 -4.92
N ASP A 86 24.09 -14.95 -5.21
CA ASP A 86 25.01 -15.44 -4.20
C ASP A 86 25.99 -14.31 -3.80
N MET A 87 26.32 -14.24 -2.53
CA MET A 87 27.23 -13.25 -1.94
C MET A 87 28.61 -13.87 -1.72
N VAL A 88 29.64 -13.05 -1.69
CA VAL A 88 31.03 -13.47 -1.46
C VAL A 88 31.46 -13.01 -0.08
N LYS A 89 32.07 -13.92 0.69
CA LYS A 89 32.61 -13.65 2.03
C LYS A 89 34.06 -13.17 1.94
N ASP A 90 34.35 -12.07 2.65
CA ASP A 90 35.72 -11.60 2.85
C ASP A 90 36.42 -12.25 4.07
N ALA A 91 37.67 -11.82 4.34
CA ALA A 91 38.48 -12.35 5.45
C ALA A 91 37.93 -11.96 6.83
N GLU A 92 37.17 -10.87 6.92
CA GLU A 92 36.55 -10.34 8.14
C GLU A 92 35.21 -10.98 8.45
N GLY A 93 34.68 -11.85 7.54
CA GLY A 93 33.40 -12.53 7.69
C GLY A 93 32.21 -11.72 7.20
N VAL A 94 32.46 -10.69 6.40
CA VAL A 94 31.42 -9.91 5.74
C VAL A 94 31.13 -10.52 4.38
N TRP A 95 29.86 -10.84 4.17
CA TRP A 95 29.34 -11.23 2.86
C TRP A 95 28.88 -9.99 2.09
N SER A 96 29.21 -9.91 0.82
CA SER A 96 28.82 -8.79 -0.01
C SER A 96 28.49 -9.19 -1.45
N VAL A 97 27.62 -8.39 -2.09
CA VAL A 97 27.35 -8.45 -3.53
C VAL A 97 26.92 -7.08 -4.03
N LYS A 98 27.42 -6.69 -5.20
CA LYS A 98 26.96 -5.51 -5.94
C LYS A 98 25.97 -5.96 -7.02
N ALA A 99 24.82 -5.29 -7.10
CA ALA A 99 23.74 -5.60 -8.04
C ALA A 99 23.19 -4.32 -8.69
N GLY A 100 22.46 -4.45 -9.77
CA GLY A 100 21.87 -3.32 -10.51
C GLY A 100 22.65 -2.97 -11.81
N PRO A 101 22.47 -1.74 -12.38
CA PRO A 101 21.59 -0.69 -11.83
C PRO A 101 20.11 -1.08 -11.84
N PHE A 102 19.37 -0.65 -10.82
CA PHE A 102 17.93 -0.87 -10.72
C PHE A 102 17.18 0.39 -11.13
N GLN A 103 15.94 0.24 -11.60
CA GLN A 103 15.06 1.37 -11.80
C GLN A 103 14.73 2.05 -10.47
N PRO A 104 14.57 3.38 -10.43
CA PRO A 104 14.12 4.08 -9.24
C PRO A 104 12.76 3.57 -8.78
N ASP A 105 12.72 2.95 -7.59
CA ASP A 105 11.50 2.49 -6.93
C ASP A 105 11.77 1.96 -5.52
N LEU A 106 10.71 1.52 -4.83
CA LEU A 106 10.77 0.84 -3.55
C LEU A 106 10.63 -0.67 -3.75
N TYR A 107 11.65 -1.42 -3.34
CA TYR A 107 11.76 -2.86 -3.49
C TYR A 107 11.73 -3.56 -2.13
N ARG A 108 11.37 -4.85 -2.14
CA ARG A 108 11.50 -5.76 -1.01
C ARG A 108 12.69 -6.69 -1.25
N TYR A 109 13.48 -6.96 -0.20
CA TYR A 109 14.56 -7.94 -0.27
C TYR A 109 14.74 -8.69 1.06
N LYS A 110 15.46 -9.81 0.99
CA LYS A 110 15.86 -10.64 2.13
C LYS A 110 17.22 -11.25 1.87
N PHE A 111 17.89 -11.61 2.94
CA PHE A 111 19.02 -12.53 2.87
C PHE A 111 18.53 -13.97 3.09
N ASP A 112 19.17 -14.93 2.41
CA ASP A 112 19.10 -16.34 2.73
C ASP A 112 20.46 -16.75 3.29
N VAL A 113 20.49 -17.20 4.53
CA VAL A 113 21.69 -17.60 5.27
C VAL A 113 21.56 -19.09 5.60
N ASP A 114 22.32 -19.92 4.91
CA ASP A 114 22.29 -21.38 5.08
C ASP A 114 20.89 -21.99 5.01
N GLY A 115 20.02 -21.42 4.15
CA GLY A 115 18.62 -21.84 3.98
C GLY A 115 17.61 -21.12 4.88
N MET A 116 18.07 -20.26 5.77
CA MET A 116 17.19 -19.42 6.60
C MET A 116 17.01 -18.04 5.97
N SER A 117 15.76 -17.66 5.68
CA SER A 117 15.43 -16.35 5.14
C SER A 117 15.28 -15.33 6.27
N ILE A 118 16.09 -14.26 6.24
CA ILE A 118 16.10 -13.20 7.24
C ILE A 118 15.97 -11.81 6.60
N VAL A 119 15.49 -10.83 7.36
CA VAL A 119 15.63 -9.42 7.03
C VAL A 119 17.07 -8.97 7.19
N ASP A 120 17.44 -7.90 6.52
CA ASP A 120 18.75 -7.27 6.69
C ASP A 120 18.88 -6.67 8.10
N PRO A 121 19.78 -7.17 8.96
CA PRO A 121 19.95 -6.64 10.32
C PRO A 121 20.46 -5.20 10.36
N SER A 122 21.05 -4.73 9.27
CA SER A 122 21.57 -3.36 9.16
C SER A 122 20.52 -2.36 8.67
N ASN A 123 19.34 -2.84 8.22
CA ASN A 123 18.28 -2.02 7.69
C ASN A 123 17.07 -2.01 8.63
N THR A 124 16.74 -0.85 9.19
CA THR A 124 15.61 -0.68 10.10
C THR A 124 14.25 -0.64 9.37
N TYR A 125 14.25 -0.48 8.05
CA TYR A 125 13.02 -0.41 7.25
C TYR A 125 12.60 -1.77 6.77
N VAL A 126 11.45 -2.22 7.29
CA VAL A 126 10.87 -3.53 7.00
C VAL A 126 9.40 -3.40 6.63
N THR A 127 8.91 -4.40 5.88
CA THR A 127 7.49 -4.46 5.53
C THR A 127 6.62 -4.67 6.77
N GLN A 128 5.41 -4.10 6.73
CA GLN A 128 4.38 -4.38 7.73
C GLN A 128 3.49 -5.50 7.22
N ALA A 129 3.55 -6.66 7.88
CA ALA A 129 2.78 -7.84 7.46
C ALA A 129 2.70 -8.85 8.60
N ASN A 130 1.68 -9.72 8.57
CA ASN A 130 1.60 -10.91 9.45
C ASN A 130 2.19 -12.18 8.79
N MET A 131 3.20 -12.00 7.95
CA MET A 131 4.02 -13.02 7.30
C MET A 131 5.51 -12.66 7.48
N PRO A 132 6.46 -13.54 7.15
CA PRO A 132 7.87 -13.22 7.31
C PRO A 132 8.24 -11.89 6.65
N LEU A 133 8.80 -10.98 7.45
CA LEU A 133 9.12 -9.62 7.03
C LEU A 133 10.16 -9.62 5.90
N SER A 134 10.15 -8.57 5.12
CA SER A 134 11.19 -8.23 4.16
C SER A 134 11.77 -6.88 4.48
N SER A 135 13.05 -6.69 4.24
CA SER A 135 13.66 -5.36 4.24
C SER A 135 13.20 -4.55 3.03
N LEU A 136 13.12 -3.24 3.18
CA LEU A 136 12.78 -2.31 2.11
C LEU A 136 14.06 -1.67 1.56
N LEU A 137 14.16 -1.59 0.24
CA LEU A 137 15.22 -0.91 -0.49
C LEU A 137 14.58 0.17 -1.35
N TYR A 138 14.95 1.43 -1.09
CA TYR A 138 14.54 2.54 -1.93
C TYR A 138 15.67 2.96 -2.86
N VAL A 139 15.47 2.81 -4.16
CA VAL A 139 16.38 3.32 -5.20
C VAL A 139 15.82 4.66 -5.67
N HIS A 140 16.55 5.74 -5.38
CA HIS A 140 16.12 7.10 -5.68
C HIS A 140 16.19 7.41 -7.17
N GLY A 141 15.22 8.19 -7.67
CA GLY A 141 15.28 8.82 -8.98
C GLY A 141 15.96 10.20 -8.95
N SER A 142 15.90 10.91 -10.06
CA SER A 142 16.42 12.30 -10.17
C SER A 142 15.57 13.34 -9.42
N GLY A 143 14.40 12.95 -8.93
CA GLY A 143 13.48 13.81 -8.16
C GLY A 143 12.45 12.96 -7.42
N PRO A 144 11.52 13.60 -6.68
CA PRO A 144 10.50 12.88 -5.95
C PRO A 144 9.55 12.16 -6.91
N ASN A 145 9.23 10.91 -6.58
CA ASN A 145 8.25 10.11 -7.30
C ASN A 145 6.81 10.56 -6.97
N TYR A 146 5.83 10.04 -7.71
CA TYR A 146 4.41 10.30 -7.46
C TYR A 146 3.90 9.74 -6.12
N TYR A 147 4.64 8.85 -5.50
CA TYR A 147 4.35 8.24 -4.19
C TYR A 147 5.24 8.78 -3.06
N ASP A 148 6.07 9.77 -3.31
CA ASP A 148 6.92 10.39 -2.28
C ASP A 148 6.21 11.58 -1.63
N ALA A 149 6.55 11.84 -0.37
CA ALA A 149 6.22 13.09 0.28
C ALA A 149 6.95 14.25 -0.42
N LYS A 150 6.22 15.25 -0.87
CA LYS A 150 6.77 16.44 -1.51
C LYS A 150 6.65 17.63 -0.55
N THR A 151 7.71 18.40 -0.41
CA THR A 151 7.77 19.52 0.55
C THR A 151 6.87 20.71 0.20
N ASP A 152 6.41 20.80 -1.03
CA ASP A 152 5.53 21.83 -1.58
C ASP A 152 4.06 21.37 -1.71
N VAL A 153 3.75 20.18 -1.21
CA VAL A 153 2.40 19.61 -1.19
C VAL A 153 1.87 19.55 0.23
N ALA A 154 0.64 19.97 0.44
CA ALA A 154 -0.04 19.82 1.72
C ALA A 154 -0.35 18.33 1.97
N HIS A 155 -0.11 17.86 3.19
CA HIS A 155 -0.28 16.47 3.57
C HIS A 155 -1.51 16.24 4.42
N GLY A 156 -2.23 15.15 4.13
CA GLY A 156 -3.29 14.63 4.95
C GLY A 156 -2.78 13.93 6.21
N THR A 157 -3.69 13.37 6.99
CA THR A 157 -3.38 12.69 8.25
C THR A 157 -3.79 11.24 8.18
N VAL A 158 -2.95 10.34 8.70
CA VAL A 158 -3.31 8.94 8.91
C VAL A 158 -3.53 8.70 10.40
N THR A 159 -4.74 8.29 10.77
CA THR A 159 -5.13 8.03 12.16
C THR A 159 -5.37 6.54 12.36
N ALA A 160 -4.75 5.97 13.40
CA ALA A 160 -4.99 4.60 13.81
C ALA A 160 -6.26 4.52 14.66
N HIS A 161 -7.12 3.58 14.38
CA HIS A 161 -8.34 3.29 15.12
C HIS A 161 -8.35 1.86 15.62
N TYR A 162 -8.93 1.67 16.78
CA TYR A 162 -9.19 0.36 17.38
C TYR A 162 -10.68 0.24 17.63
N TYR A 163 -11.29 -0.84 17.19
CA TYR A 163 -12.71 -1.12 17.35
C TYR A 163 -12.94 -2.57 17.77
N TYR A 164 -14.06 -2.81 18.41
CA TYR A 164 -14.47 -4.17 18.71
C TYR A 164 -15.17 -4.78 17.50
N SER A 165 -14.66 -5.89 17.01
CA SER A 165 -15.29 -6.65 15.93
C SER A 165 -16.27 -7.68 16.50
N GLU A 166 -17.54 -7.54 16.16
CA GLU A 166 -18.56 -8.51 16.48
C GLU A 166 -18.38 -9.84 15.71
N VAL A 167 -17.64 -9.79 14.58
CA VAL A 167 -17.37 -10.95 13.73
C VAL A 167 -16.25 -11.81 14.33
N THR A 168 -15.13 -11.19 14.68
CA THR A 168 -13.96 -11.89 15.22
C THR A 168 -13.98 -11.99 16.76
N LYS A 169 -14.96 -11.34 17.42
CA LYS A 169 -15.08 -11.26 18.87
C LYS A 169 -13.82 -10.73 19.57
N GLY A 170 -13.19 -9.71 18.97
CA GLY A 170 -11.95 -9.13 19.48
C GLY A 170 -11.70 -7.72 18.99
N ILE A 171 -10.66 -7.10 19.55
CA ILE A 171 -10.21 -5.77 19.11
C ILE A 171 -9.46 -5.92 17.79
N ARG A 172 -9.85 -5.10 16.81
CA ARG A 172 -9.19 -4.96 15.51
C ARG A 172 -8.77 -3.52 15.28
N SER A 173 -7.84 -3.33 14.36
CA SER A 173 -7.38 -2.01 13.94
C SER A 173 -7.73 -1.72 12.48
N LEU A 174 -7.91 -0.46 12.18
CA LEU A 174 -7.92 0.10 10.84
C LEU A 174 -7.23 1.47 10.86
N TYR A 175 -6.86 1.98 9.70
CA TYR A 175 -6.24 3.30 9.56
C TYR A 175 -7.09 4.14 8.63
N VAL A 176 -7.27 5.41 8.99
CA VAL A 176 -8.06 6.35 8.19
C VAL A 176 -7.15 7.49 7.75
N TYR A 177 -6.95 7.61 6.45
CA TYR A 177 -6.41 8.82 5.86
C TYR A 177 -7.54 9.84 5.70
N THR A 178 -7.30 11.05 6.18
CA THR A 178 -8.11 12.24 5.91
C THR A 178 -7.31 13.22 5.04
N PRO A 179 -7.92 13.84 4.01
CA PRO A 179 -7.19 14.74 3.10
C PRO A 179 -6.68 16.01 3.83
N PRO A 180 -5.73 16.75 3.23
CA PRO A 180 -5.40 18.09 3.69
C PRO A 180 -6.65 18.94 3.81
N ASP A 181 -6.70 19.83 4.81
CA ASP A 181 -7.85 20.71 5.09
C ASP A 181 -9.17 19.95 5.35
N TYR A 182 -9.08 18.72 5.90
CA TYR A 182 -10.25 17.95 6.31
C TYR A 182 -11.15 18.77 7.24
N ASP A 183 -12.42 18.91 6.86
CA ASP A 183 -13.44 19.61 7.65
C ASP A 183 -14.56 18.62 8.04
N SER A 184 -14.69 18.33 9.34
CA SER A 184 -15.70 17.41 9.87
C SER A 184 -17.15 17.81 9.58
N LYS A 185 -17.39 19.05 9.13
CA LYS A 185 -18.72 19.53 8.73
C LYS A 185 -19.08 19.18 7.29
N LYS A 186 -18.10 18.84 6.47
CA LYS A 186 -18.31 18.41 5.08
C LYS A 186 -18.43 16.90 5.00
N GLN A 187 -19.24 16.43 4.05
CA GLN A 187 -19.34 15.01 3.75
C GLN A 187 -18.31 14.60 2.71
N TYR A 188 -17.65 13.47 2.96
CA TYR A 188 -16.63 12.93 2.07
C TYR A 188 -17.03 11.53 1.57
N PRO A 189 -16.73 11.18 0.33
CA PRO A 189 -16.76 9.80 -0.11
C PRO A 189 -15.63 9.00 0.54
N VAL A 190 -15.79 7.68 0.57
CA VAL A 190 -14.86 6.76 1.26
C VAL A 190 -14.37 5.67 0.31
N LEU A 191 -13.06 5.56 0.18
CA LEU A 191 -12.39 4.42 -0.43
C LEU A 191 -11.94 3.45 0.67
N TYR A 192 -12.49 2.24 0.68
CA TYR A 192 -12.03 1.13 1.52
C TYR A 192 -11.00 0.32 0.73
N LEU A 193 -9.80 0.11 1.32
CA LEU A 193 -8.66 -0.45 0.62
C LEU A 193 -8.07 -1.64 1.38
N MET A 194 -7.97 -2.79 0.70
CA MET A 194 -7.52 -4.07 1.26
C MET A 194 -6.19 -4.51 0.67
N GLY A 195 -5.30 -5.00 1.53
CA GLY A 195 -4.01 -5.60 1.13
C GLY A 195 -4.13 -7.02 0.58
N GLY A 196 -3.02 -7.53 0.11
CA GLY A 196 -2.86 -8.91 -0.33
C GLY A 196 -2.75 -9.91 0.82
N SER A 197 -2.40 -11.14 0.49
CA SER A 197 -2.23 -12.20 1.48
C SER A 197 -1.09 -11.87 2.44
N GLY A 198 -1.43 -11.78 3.73
CA GLY A 198 -0.49 -11.47 4.81
C GLY A 198 -0.19 -9.99 4.99
N GLU A 199 -0.67 -9.11 4.14
CA GLU A 199 -0.54 -7.66 4.33
C GLU A 199 -1.59 -7.15 5.29
N VAL A 200 -1.21 -6.18 6.12
CA VAL A 200 -2.06 -5.53 7.11
C VAL A 200 -2.31 -4.08 6.72
N GLY A 201 -3.25 -3.39 7.38
CA GLY A 201 -3.63 -2.03 7.02
C GLY A 201 -2.46 -1.05 7.00
N GLU A 202 -1.48 -1.23 7.88
CA GLU A 202 -0.26 -0.43 7.97
C GLU A 202 0.59 -0.46 6.69
N ALA A 203 0.56 -1.55 5.95
CA ALA A 203 1.34 -1.68 4.72
C ALA A 203 0.98 -0.60 3.70
N TRP A 204 -0.27 -0.15 3.67
CA TRP A 204 -0.76 0.82 2.71
C TRP A 204 -0.11 2.21 2.85
N TRP A 205 0.17 2.66 4.06
CA TRP A 205 0.77 3.97 4.27
C TRP A 205 2.27 3.90 4.58
N LEU A 206 2.78 2.78 5.13
CA LEU A 206 4.20 2.62 5.45
C LEU A 206 5.03 2.05 4.28
N SER A 207 4.43 1.25 3.40
CA SER A 207 5.14 0.60 2.29
C SER A 207 4.63 1.01 0.91
N PHE A 208 3.31 1.24 0.77
CA PHE A 208 2.73 1.69 -0.49
C PHE A 208 2.69 3.21 -0.63
N ASN A 209 2.78 3.95 0.48
CA ASN A 209 2.71 5.42 0.53
C ASN A 209 1.40 5.98 -0.06
N VAL A 210 0.27 5.28 0.14
CA VAL A 210 -1.02 5.66 -0.45
C VAL A 210 -1.49 7.04 0.01
N ASN A 211 -1.12 7.46 1.22
CA ASN A 211 -1.35 8.80 1.74
C ASN A 211 -0.66 9.86 0.87
N PHE A 212 0.61 9.68 0.52
CA PHE A 212 1.34 10.62 -0.35
C PHE A 212 0.87 10.55 -1.80
N ILE A 213 0.49 9.37 -2.29
CA ILE A 213 -0.19 9.22 -3.58
C ILE A 213 -1.44 10.11 -3.60
N MET A 214 -2.26 10.06 -2.55
CA MET A 214 -3.48 10.86 -2.47
C MET A 214 -3.19 12.35 -2.36
N ASP A 215 -2.24 12.76 -1.52
CA ASP A 215 -1.82 14.15 -1.38
C ASP A 215 -1.35 14.74 -2.71
N ASN A 216 -0.50 14.00 -3.43
CA ASN A 216 0.00 14.43 -4.74
C ASN A 216 -1.13 14.54 -5.78
N LEU A 217 -2.06 13.58 -5.81
CA LEU A 217 -3.23 13.63 -6.69
C LEU A 217 -4.15 14.82 -6.40
N LEU A 218 -4.32 15.17 -5.13
CA LEU A 218 -5.09 16.35 -4.73
C LEU A 218 -4.40 17.64 -5.15
N ALA A 219 -3.09 17.77 -4.93
CA ALA A 219 -2.30 18.91 -5.35
C ALA A 219 -2.33 19.10 -6.88
N GLU A 220 -2.32 17.98 -7.62
CA GLU A 220 -2.42 17.95 -9.08
C GLU A 220 -3.87 18.12 -9.60
N LYS A 221 -4.86 18.23 -8.71
CA LYS A 221 -6.30 18.30 -9.05
C LYS A 221 -6.78 17.11 -9.88
N LYS A 222 -6.18 15.94 -9.66
CA LYS A 222 -6.51 14.69 -10.34
C LYS A 222 -7.44 13.78 -9.55
N ALA A 223 -7.71 14.07 -8.30
CA ALA A 223 -8.65 13.33 -7.47
C ALA A 223 -9.57 14.30 -6.71
N VAL A 224 -10.73 13.80 -6.28
CA VAL A 224 -11.60 14.51 -5.34
C VAL A 224 -11.14 14.22 -3.90
N PRO A 225 -11.30 15.18 -2.96
CA PRO A 225 -11.04 14.91 -1.55
C PRO A 225 -11.91 13.77 -1.04
N MET A 226 -11.29 12.74 -0.46
CA MET A 226 -11.94 11.53 0.06
C MET A 226 -11.25 11.04 1.32
N LEU A 227 -11.94 10.20 2.10
CA LEU A 227 -11.29 9.38 3.11
C LEU A 227 -10.80 8.08 2.48
N ILE A 228 -9.65 7.56 2.95
CA ILE A 228 -9.19 6.22 2.60
C ILE A 228 -9.12 5.40 3.88
N VAL A 229 -9.88 4.31 3.94
CA VAL A 229 -9.91 3.39 5.07
C VAL A 229 -9.05 2.18 4.73
N LEU A 230 -7.94 2.03 5.42
CA LEU A 230 -6.95 0.99 5.21
C LEU A 230 -7.27 -0.19 6.14
N VAL A 231 -7.78 -1.25 5.56
CA VAL A 231 -8.38 -2.37 6.29
C VAL A 231 -7.43 -3.56 6.36
N ASN A 232 -7.37 -4.18 7.53
CA ASN A 232 -6.75 -5.50 7.68
C ASN A 232 -7.77 -6.58 7.30
N ASN A 233 -7.60 -7.18 6.14
CA ASN A 233 -8.47 -8.25 5.63
C ASN A 233 -8.01 -9.68 5.99
N GLN A 234 -7.02 -9.81 6.88
CA GLN A 234 -6.60 -11.09 7.43
C GLN A 234 -7.57 -11.50 8.56
N MET A 235 -8.65 -12.20 8.20
CA MET A 235 -9.75 -12.52 9.14
C MET A 235 -9.46 -13.72 10.03
N VAL A 236 -8.60 -14.63 9.57
CA VAL A 236 -8.21 -15.83 10.28
C VAL A 236 -6.72 -16.11 10.14
N HIS A 237 -6.15 -16.85 11.08
CA HIS A 237 -4.75 -17.20 11.04
C HIS A 237 -4.46 -18.17 9.88
N ARG A 238 -3.32 -18.03 9.24
CA ARG A 238 -2.92 -18.84 8.06
C ARG A 238 -2.81 -20.34 8.33
N SER A 239 -2.67 -20.75 9.58
CA SER A 239 -2.66 -22.19 9.95
C SER A 239 -4.04 -22.84 9.88
N ILE A 240 -5.10 -22.07 9.76
CA ILE A 240 -6.45 -22.62 9.62
C ILE A 240 -6.58 -23.25 8.23
N PRO A 241 -6.99 -24.52 8.13
CA PRO A 241 -7.26 -25.13 6.84
C PRO A 241 -8.26 -24.31 6.02
N ASN A 242 -8.00 -24.15 4.73
CA ASN A 242 -8.82 -23.32 3.83
C ASN A 242 -9.01 -21.87 4.31
N HIS A 243 -8.03 -21.32 5.09
CA HIS A 243 -8.11 -19.97 5.67
C HIS A 243 -8.56 -18.89 4.67
N THR A 244 -8.16 -18.99 3.41
CA THR A 244 -8.56 -18.03 2.37
C THR A 244 -10.07 -18.07 2.15
N ALA A 245 -10.64 -19.25 1.96
CA ALA A 245 -12.08 -19.39 1.73
C ALA A 245 -12.91 -19.00 2.96
N VAL A 246 -12.43 -19.37 4.15
CA VAL A 246 -13.08 -18.98 5.42
C VAL A 246 -13.09 -17.47 5.61
N ALA A 247 -12.09 -16.75 5.08
CA ALA A 247 -11.99 -15.30 5.22
C ALA A 247 -13.05 -14.53 4.43
N PHE A 248 -13.57 -15.04 3.31
CA PHE A 248 -14.50 -14.31 2.44
C PHE A 248 -15.82 -13.89 3.13
N PRO A 249 -16.60 -14.81 3.72
CA PRO A 249 -17.82 -14.41 4.42
C PRO A 249 -17.51 -13.57 5.65
N LEU A 250 -16.40 -13.83 6.34
CA LEU A 250 -16.03 -13.04 7.51
C LEU A 250 -15.69 -11.60 7.17
N ILE A 251 -14.97 -11.34 6.07
CA ILE A 251 -14.66 -9.96 5.66
C ILE A 251 -15.90 -9.24 5.13
N GLU A 252 -16.83 -9.94 4.47
CA GLU A 252 -18.12 -9.37 4.09
C GLU A 252 -18.89 -8.90 5.33
N GLU A 253 -19.06 -9.77 6.32
CA GLU A 253 -19.71 -9.42 7.58
C GLU A 253 -18.98 -8.31 8.34
N GLU A 254 -17.66 -8.32 8.34
CA GLU A 254 -16.82 -7.30 8.99
C GLU A 254 -17.09 -5.91 8.39
N TYR A 255 -17.19 -5.81 7.06
CA TYR A 255 -17.57 -4.55 6.42
C TYR A 255 -18.96 -4.10 6.81
N LEU A 256 -19.93 -4.98 6.70
CA LEU A 256 -21.34 -4.62 6.87
C LEU A 256 -21.72 -4.34 8.33
N LYS A 257 -21.14 -5.08 9.27
CA LYS A 257 -21.52 -5.03 10.69
C LYS A 257 -20.58 -4.18 11.55
N CYS A 258 -19.32 -4.01 11.14
CA CYS A 258 -18.32 -3.37 11.99
C CYS A 258 -17.68 -2.14 11.32
N ILE A 259 -17.03 -2.30 10.16
CA ILE A 259 -16.19 -1.24 9.57
C ILE A 259 -17.03 -0.06 9.09
N ILE A 260 -18.05 -0.29 8.23
CA ILE A 260 -18.88 0.78 7.69
C ILE A 260 -19.59 1.54 8.82
N PRO A 261 -20.29 0.87 9.75
CA PRO A 261 -20.91 1.57 10.89
C PRO A 261 -19.92 2.37 11.72
N TYR A 262 -18.74 1.82 12.00
CA TYR A 262 -17.70 2.52 12.74
C TYR A 262 -17.22 3.80 12.04
N ILE A 263 -16.99 3.74 10.72
CA ILE A 263 -16.58 4.91 9.94
C ILE A 263 -17.69 5.97 9.90
N GLU A 264 -18.94 5.57 9.74
CA GLU A 264 -20.07 6.48 9.69
C GLU A 264 -20.42 7.12 11.05
N GLU A 265 -20.04 6.49 12.15
CA GLU A 265 -20.16 7.06 13.49
C GLU A 265 -19.07 8.10 13.76
N ASN A 266 -17.85 7.87 13.28
CA ASN A 266 -16.68 8.68 13.64
C ASN A 266 -16.35 9.78 12.61
N TYR A 267 -16.87 9.68 11.39
CA TYR A 267 -16.59 10.62 10.30
C TYR A 267 -17.85 11.04 9.57
N ASN A 268 -17.86 12.30 9.11
CA ASN A 268 -18.95 12.79 8.28
C ASN A 268 -18.76 12.36 6.82
N VAL A 269 -19.41 11.25 6.46
CA VAL A 269 -19.25 10.60 5.16
C VAL A 269 -20.57 10.46 4.42
N ILE A 270 -20.50 10.30 3.11
CA ILE A 270 -21.68 10.03 2.26
C ILE A 270 -22.14 8.59 2.52
N ARG A 271 -23.33 8.45 3.13
CA ARG A 271 -23.85 7.17 3.67
C ARG A 271 -24.67 6.35 2.66
N ASN A 272 -24.29 6.37 1.40
CA ASN A 272 -24.93 5.55 0.37
C ASN A 272 -23.88 4.95 -0.56
N LYS A 273 -24.28 4.04 -1.44
CA LYS A 273 -23.37 3.34 -2.36
C LYS A 273 -22.55 4.27 -3.25
N HIS A 274 -23.12 5.39 -3.68
CA HIS A 274 -22.44 6.36 -4.56
C HIS A 274 -21.27 7.06 -3.86
N GLY A 275 -21.26 7.08 -2.53
CA GLY A 275 -20.15 7.59 -1.73
C GLY A 275 -19.15 6.51 -1.25
N ARG A 276 -19.33 5.24 -1.62
CA ARG A 276 -18.48 4.15 -1.16
C ARG A 276 -17.80 3.42 -2.31
N ALA A 277 -16.48 3.37 -2.29
CA ALA A 277 -15.65 2.55 -3.17
C ALA A 277 -14.96 1.45 -2.35
N LEU A 278 -14.86 0.25 -2.92
CA LEU A 278 -14.14 -0.88 -2.35
C LEU A 278 -13.04 -1.30 -3.32
N SER A 279 -11.82 -1.43 -2.84
CA SER A 279 -10.71 -1.89 -3.68
C SER A 279 -9.72 -2.74 -2.88
N GLY A 280 -8.95 -3.52 -3.61
CA GLY A 280 -7.88 -4.32 -3.03
C GLY A 280 -7.02 -4.99 -4.08
N LEU A 281 -5.85 -5.43 -3.63
CA LEU A 281 -4.87 -6.12 -4.47
C LEU A 281 -4.78 -7.61 -4.13
N SER A 282 -4.52 -8.46 -5.12
CA SER A 282 -4.27 -9.88 -4.90
C SER A 282 -5.42 -10.55 -4.12
N MET A 283 -5.19 -11.05 -2.90
CA MET A 283 -6.25 -11.56 -2.03
C MET A 283 -7.33 -10.51 -1.74
N GLY A 284 -6.94 -9.25 -1.48
CA GLY A 284 -7.89 -8.16 -1.29
C GLY A 284 -8.71 -7.85 -2.55
N GLY A 285 -8.13 -8.03 -3.74
CA GLY A 285 -8.87 -7.93 -5.01
C GLY A 285 -9.93 -9.04 -5.16
N ARG A 286 -9.62 -10.27 -4.74
CA ARG A 286 -10.63 -11.35 -4.66
C ARG A 286 -11.74 -11.03 -3.65
N HIS A 287 -11.37 -10.49 -2.49
CA HIS A 287 -12.35 -10.01 -1.50
C HIS A 287 -13.20 -8.88 -2.08
N THR A 288 -12.61 -7.94 -2.85
CA THR A 288 -13.35 -6.87 -3.52
C THR A 288 -14.37 -7.44 -4.52
N GLN A 289 -13.98 -8.40 -5.33
CA GLN A 289 -14.90 -9.07 -6.26
C GLN A 289 -16.05 -9.75 -5.53
N TYR A 290 -15.75 -10.54 -4.49
CA TYR A 290 -16.73 -11.27 -3.72
C TYR A 290 -17.70 -10.35 -2.98
N VAL A 291 -17.17 -9.44 -2.16
CA VAL A 291 -17.96 -8.54 -1.32
C VAL A 291 -18.72 -7.51 -2.16
N GLY A 292 -18.03 -6.88 -3.11
CA GLY A 292 -18.60 -5.77 -3.88
C GLY A 292 -19.73 -6.21 -4.81
N LEU A 293 -19.55 -7.32 -5.54
CA LEU A 293 -20.58 -7.83 -6.46
C LEU A 293 -21.78 -8.47 -5.73
N ARG A 294 -21.62 -8.87 -4.48
CA ARG A 294 -22.70 -9.37 -3.64
C ARG A 294 -23.50 -8.28 -2.94
N ASN A 295 -22.89 -7.08 -2.80
CA ASN A 295 -23.48 -5.95 -2.08
C ASN A 295 -23.43 -4.68 -2.94
N PRO A 296 -24.06 -4.69 -4.15
CA PRO A 296 -24.03 -3.55 -5.06
C PRO A 296 -24.91 -2.37 -4.59
N ASP A 297 -25.73 -2.58 -3.58
CA ASP A 297 -26.47 -1.56 -2.85
C ASP A 297 -25.63 -0.85 -1.77
N VAL A 298 -24.49 -1.43 -1.40
CA VAL A 298 -23.56 -0.88 -0.41
C VAL A 298 -22.40 -0.15 -1.06
N PHE A 299 -21.80 -0.72 -2.12
CA PHE A 299 -20.62 -0.19 -2.80
C PHE A 299 -20.95 0.15 -4.27
N GLY A 300 -20.82 1.42 -4.64
CA GLY A 300 -21.04 1.86 -6.02
C GLY A 300 -19.81 1.71 -6.92
N SER A 301 -18.60 1.76 -6.35
CA SER A 301 -17.36 1.65 -7.12
C SER A 301 -16.49 0.51 -6.64
N LEU A 302 -15.94 -0.27 -7.57
CA LEU A 302 -15.11 -1.44 -7.27
C LEU A 302 -13.79 -1.38 -8.03
N GLY A 303 -12.65 -1.63 -7.33
CA GLY A 303 -11.32 -1.72 -7.92
C GLY A 303 -10.67 -3.07 -7.62
N ILE A 304 -10.57 -3.94 -8.63
CA ILE A 304 -10.01 -5.29 -8.52
C ILE A 304 -8.61 -5.28 -9.10
N LEU A 305 -7.58 -5.33 -8.23
CA LEU A 305 -6.19 -5.19 -8.65
C LEU A 305 -5.47 -6.54 -8.61
N SER A 306 -4.93 -6.97 -9.76
CA SER A 306 -4.12 -8.20 -9.91
C SER A 306 -4.84 -9.46 -9.38
N ALA A 307 -6.14 -9.57 -9.60
CA ALA A 307 -6.94 -10.62 -8.99
C ALA A 307 -8.19 -11.00 -9.80
N ALA A 308 -8.68 -12.20 -9.51
CA ALA A 308 -10.06 -12.67 -9.66
C ALA A 308 -10.27 -13.85 -8.71
N LEU A 309 -11.50 -14.21 -8.43
CA LEU A 309 -11.82 -15.44 -7.69
C LEU A 309 -11.22 -16.66 -8.44
N GLN A 310 -10.66 -17.57 -7.67
CA GLN A 310 -10.02 -18.79 -8.17
C GLN A 310 -11.00 -19.96 -8.06
N ASP A 311 -10.75 -21.04 -8.84
CA ASP A 311 -11.57 -22.25 -8.78
C ASP A 311 -11.64 -22.84 -7.36
N ALA A 312 -10.53 -22.73 -6.61
CA ALA A 312 -10.50 -23.14 -5.21
C ALA A 312 -11.42 -22.29 -4.32
N ASP A 313 -11.50 -20.97 -4.58
CA ASP A 313 -12.41 -20.06 -3.86
C ASP A 313 -13.87 -20.41 -4.18
N ILE A 314 -14.18 -20.57 -5.46
CA ILE A 314 -15.51 -20.93 -5.97
C ILE A 314 -16.01 -22.23 -5.32
N LYS A 315 -15.14 -23.26 -5.34
CA LYS A 315 -15.45 -24.56 -4.73
C LYS A 315 -15.66 -24.46 -3.22
N ALA A 316 -14.79 -23.73 -2.52
CA ALA A 316 -14.84 -23.63 -1.07
C ALA A 316 -16.02 -22.77 -0.58
N LEU A 317 -16.41 -21.76 -1.36
CA LEU A 317 -17.57 -20.92 -1.10
C LEU A 317 -18.90 -21.56 -1.54
N ASN A 318 -18.83 -22.74 -2.15
CA ASN A 318 -19.99 -23.40 -2.74
C ASN A 318 -20.74 -22.52 -3.74
N ILE A 319 -20.02 -21.70 -4.49
CA ILE A 319 -20.53 -20.93 -5.62
C ILE A 319 -20.40 -21.82 -6.84
N THR A 320 -21.48 -21.94 -7.63
CA THR A 320 -21.49 -22.85 -8.79
C THR A 320 -20.47 -22.43 -9.85
N ASP A 321 -20.19 -21.13 -9.93
CA ASP A 321 -19.32 -20.55 -10.93
C ASP A 321 -19.04 -19.08 -10.56
N ASN A 322 -17.83 -18.60 -10.83
CA ASN A 322 -17.45 -17.20 -10.63
C ASN A 322 -18.37 -16.25 -11.43
N THR A 323 -18.85 -16.69 -12.58
CA THR A 323 -19.72 -15.93 -13.46
C THR A 323 -21.13 -15.71 -12.89
N VAL A 324 -21.54 -16.44 -11.86
CA VAL A 324 -22.83 -16.22 -11.20
C VAL A 324 -22.93 -14.79 -10.68
N LEU A 325 -21.84 -14.23 -10.18
CA LEU A 325 -21.79 -12.86 -9.70
C LEU A 325 -21.87 -11.81 -10.82
N LEU A 326 -21.62 -12.19 -12.07
CA LEU A 326 -21.59 -11.30 -13.24
C LEU A 326 -22.73 -11.53 -14.24
N LYS A 327 -23.43 -12.67 -14.17
CA LYS A 327 -24.48 -13.03 -15.15
C LYS A 327 -25.67 -12.09 -15.17
N ASP A 328 -25.93 -11.43 -14.07
CA ASP A 328 -27.04 -10.46 -13.99
C ASP A 328 -26.55 -9.10 -14.49
N ARG A 329 -26.98 -8.72 -15.69
CA ARG A 329 -26.66 -7.42 -16.29
C ARG A 329 -27.17 -6.23 -15.46
N SER A 330 -28.05 -6.46 -14.47
CA SER A 330 -28.43 -5.43 -13.51
C SER A 330 -27.24 -4.86 -12.71
N VAL A 331 -26.13 -5.57 -12.67
CA VAL A 331 -24.84 -5.05 -12.16
C VAL A 331 -24.48 -3.71 -12.82
N ASN A 332 -24.75 -3.54 -14.13
CA ASN A 332 -24.49 -2.29 -14.85
C ASN A 332 -25.33 -1.10 -14.36
N ASP A 333 -26.48 -1.35 -13.76
CA ASP A 333 -27.37 -0.32 -13.22
C ASP A 333 -27.12 -0.08 -11.72
N GLN A 334 -26.41 -1.00 -11.09
CA GLN A 334 -26.13 -0.98 -9.65
C GLN A 334 -24.70 -0.51 -9.32
N ILE A 335 -23.74 -0.83 -10.16
CA ILE A 335 -22.31 -0.45 -9.98
C ILE A 335 -22.04 0.79 -10.84
N ASP A 336 -21.60 1.87 -10.19
CA ASP A 336 -21.25 3.13 -10.86
C ASP A 336 -19.94 3.01 -11.63
N TYR A 337 -18.96 2.27 -11.07
CA TYR A 337 -17.65 2.09 -11.68
C TYR A 337 -17.01 0.76 -11.29
N LEU A 338 -16.67 -0.06 -12.28
CA LEU A 338 -15.93 -1.30 -12.12
C LEU A 338 -14.56 -1.18 -12.81
N PHE A 339 -13.51 -1.30 -12.05
CA PHE A 339 -12.13 -1.25 -12.52
C PHE A 339 -11.44 -2.59 -12.29
N ILE A 340 -10.75 -3.09 -13.32
CA ILE A 340 -9.91 -4.29 -13.27
C ILE A 340 -8.53 -3.88 -13.76
N GLY A 341 -7.51 -4.06 -12.94
CA GLY A 341 -6.13 -3.68 -13.29
C GLY A 341 -5.10 -4.71 -12.90
N ALA A 342 -4.03 -4.85 -13.71
CA ALA A 342 -2.92 -5.74 -13.41
C ALA A 342 -1.63 -5.31 -14.09
N GLY A 343 -0.51 -5.95 -13.73
CA GLY A 343 0.78 -5.74 -14.37
C GLY A 343 0.94 -6.55 -15.66
N PRO A 344 1.72 -6.06 -16.64
CA PRO A 344 1.96 -6.75 -17.91
C PRO A 344 2.68 -8.08 -17.75
N ASP A 345 3.46 -8.26 -16.67
CA ASP A 345 4.20 -9.49 -16.40
C ASP A 345 3.40 -10.50 -15.56
N GLU A 346 2.12 -10.20 -15.28
CA GLU A 346 1.21 -11.13 -14.61
C GLU A 346 0.58 -12.10 -15.61
N THR A 347 1.34 -13.11 -15.99
CA THR A 347 0.97 -14.12 -16.99
C THR A 347 0.67 -15.48 -16.36
N ASN A 348 0.08 -16.39 -17.12
CA ASN A 348 -0.25 -17.77 -16.71
C ASN A 348 -1.19 -17.81 -15.49
N ALA A 349 -0.79 -18.54 -14.43
CA ALA A 349 -1.60 -18.72 -13.23
C ALA A 349 -1.95 -17.39 -12.51
N ASN A 350 -1.21 -16.32 -12.78
CA ASN A 350 -1.47 -14.98 -12.23
C ASN A 350 -2.35 -14.13 -13.15
N ALA A 351 -2.66 -14.57 -14.37
CA ALA A 351 -3.49 -13.84 -15.33
C ALA A 351 -5.01 -13.91 -15.03
N ARG A 352 -5.39 -14.14 -13.78
CA ARG A 352 -6.81 -14.25 -13.37
C ARG A 352 -7.63 -12.99 -13.67
N HIS A 353 -7.00 -11.83 -13.59
CA HIS A 353 -7.61 -10.56 -14.01
C HIS A 353 -8.09 -10.58 -15.47
N GLN A 354 -7.37 -11.25 -16.37
CA GLN A 354 -7.76 -11.41 -17.77
C GLN A 354 -9.02 -12.26 -17.90
N ILE A 355 -9.12 -13.35 -17.14
CA ILE A 355 -10.32 -14.20 -17.12
C ILE A 355 -11.53 -13.39 -16.67
N LEU A 356 -11.37 -12.57 -15.63
CA LEU A 356 -12.47 -11.69 -15.16
C LEU A 356 -12.85 -10.65 -16.21
N HIS A 357 -11.87 -10.04 -16.89
CA HIS A 357 -12.12 -9.14 -18.01
C HIS A 357 -12.91 -9.82 -19.14
N GLU A 358 -12.47 -10.98 -19.60
CA GLU A 358 -13.13 -11.76 -20.64
C GLU A 358 -14.57 -12.15 -20.24
N GLN A 359 -14.82 -12.49 -18.98
CA GLN A 359 -16.15 -12.74 -18.45
C GLN A 359 -17.02 -11.47 -18.44
N CYS A 360 -16.47 -10.33 -18.06
CA CYS A 360 -17.19 -9.06 -18.13
C CYS A 360 -17.58 -8.71 -19.57
N GLU A 361 -16.69 -8.91 -20.56
CA GLU A 361 -17.00 -8.73 -21.97
C GLU A 361 -18.12 -9.69 -22.43
N GLU A 362 -18.00 -10.98 -22.11
CA GLU A 362 -19.00 -12.02 -22.47
C GLU A 362 -20.40 -11.66 -21.95
N PHE A 363 -20.50 -11.20 -20.70
CA PHE A 363 -21.79 -10.86 -20.09
C PHE A 363 -22.20 -9.40 -20.32
N GLY A 364 -21.39 -8.61 -21.03
CA GLY A 364 -21.67 -7.20 -21.33
C GLY A 364 -21.71 -6.34 -20.07
N ILE A 365 -20.85 -6.63 -19.10
CA ILE A 365 -20.65 -5.82 -17.88
C ILE A 365 -19.72 -4.66 -18.20
N LYS A 366 -20.17 -3.45 -17.96
CA LYS A 366 -19.36 -2.23 -18.13
C LYS A 366 -18.22 -2.22 -17.13
N HIS A 367 -16.99 -2.11 -17.62
CA HIS A 367 -15.80 -2.03 -16.78
C HIS A 367 -14.65 -1.34 -17.50
N GLU A 368 -13.69 -0.84 -16.75
CA GLU A 368 -12.40 -0.38 -17.27
C GLU A 368 -11.35 -1.46 -17.00
N TYR A 369 -10.60 -1.86 -18.04
CA TYR A 369 -9.53 -2.84 -17.92
C TYR A 369 -8.19 -2.21 -18.29
N VAL A 370 -7.23 -2.23 -17.36
CA VAL A 370 -5.94 -1.57 -17.51
C VAL A 370 -4.80 -2.50 -17.18
N ILE A 371 -3.85 -2.61 -18.10
CA ILE A 371 -2.56 -3.28 -17.88
C ILE A 371 -1.49 -2.21 -17.75
N ARG A 372 -0.90 -2.10 -16.55
CA ARG A 372 0.08 -1.06 -16.20
C ARG A 372 1.03 -1.54 -15.10
N GLY A 373 2.23 -0.95 -15.08
CA GLY A 373 3.25 -1.23 -14.09
C GLY A 373 4.19 -2.34 -14.53
N ALA A 374 4.41 -3.32 -13.69
CA ALA A 374 5.35 -4.41 -13.94
C ALA A 374 4.70 -5.79 -13.66
N ALA A 375 5.15 -6.46 -12.62
CA ALA A 375 4.65 -7.77 -12.19
C ALA A 375 3.65 -7.62 -11.02
N HIS A 376 3.38 -8.72 -10.33
CA HIS A 376 2.57 -8.78 -9.10
C HIS A 376 3.30 -8.14 -7.91
N ASN A 377 3.46 -6.81 -7.91
CA ASN A 377 4.27 -6.06 -6.94
C ASN A 377 3.77 -4.63 -6.70
N PHE A 378 4.46 -3.89 -5.82
CA PHE A 378 4.13 -2.53 -5.43
C PHE A 378 4.11 -1.53 -6.58
N ILE A 379 4.98 -1.69 -7.59
CA ILE A 379 5.04 -0.80 -8.75
C ILE A 379 3.68 -0.81 -9.45
N THR A 380 3.22 -2.00 -9.81
CA THR A 380 1.93 -2.20 -10.48
C THR A 380 0.78 -1.55 -9.70
N TRP A 381 0.67 -1.86 -8.42
CA TRP A 381 -0.49 -1.42 -7.65
C TRP A 381 -0.48 0.08 -7.36
N ARG A 382 0.68 0.68 -7.10
CA ARG A 382 0.82 2.14 -6.97
C ARG A 382 0.48 2.86 -8.26
N GLU A 383 0.97 2.36 -9.41
CA GLU A 383 0.66 2.95 -10.71
C GLU A 383 -0.82 2.85 -11.07
N LEU A 384 -1.45 1.70 -10.84
CA LEU A 384 -2.89 1.52 -11.06
C LEU A 384 -3.71 2.47 -10.19
N LEU A 385 -3.33 2.65 -8.92
CA LEU A 385 -4.01 3.58 -8.02
C LEU A 385 -3.82 5.03 -8.46
N TYR A 386 -2.58 5.45 -8.77
CA TYR A 386 -2.27 6.83 -9.07
C TYR A 386 -2.74 7.29 -10.46
N TYR A 387 -2.50 6.47 -11.48
CA TYR A 387 -2.79 6.88 -12.86
C TYR A 387 -4.21 6.58 -13.33
N ASN A 388 -4.89 5.63 -12.68
CA ASN A 388 -6.16 5.11 -13.19
C ASN A 388 -7.28 5.15 -12.13
N PHE A 389 -7.23 4.30 -11.12
CA PHE A 389 -8.36 4.04 -10.25
C PHE A 389 -8.79 5.26 -9.41
N ILE A 390 -7.90 5.84 -8.60
CA ILE A 390 -8.24 6.99 -7.75
C ILE A 390 -8.67 8.21 -8.59
N PRO A 391 -7.97 8.57 -9.69
CA PRO A 391 -8.41 9.65 -10.56
C PRO A 391 -9.79 9.48 -11.19
N SER A 392 -10.27 8.26 -11.35
CA SER A 392 -11.58 7.97 -11.97
C SER A 392 -12.72 7.96 -10.95
N LEU A 393 -12.43 7.88 -9.65
CA LEU A 393 -13.46 7.87 -8.61
C LEU A 393 -14.15 9.23 -8.51
N TRP A 394 -15.50 9.24 -8.56
CA TRP A 394 -16.38 10.38 -8.29
C TRP A 394 -16.20 11.64 -9.14
N ARG A 395 -15.47 11.61 -10.24
CA ARG A 395 -15.26 12.81 -11.09
C ARG A 395 -16.52 13.35 -11.76
N THR A 396 -17.52 12.53 -11.96
CA THR A 396 -18.76 12.90 -12.66
C THR A 396 -19.92 13.19 -11.74
N ASN A 397 -19.79 12.97 -10.44
CA ASN A 397 -20.90 12.98 -9.49
C ASN A 397 -20.82 14.10 -8.42
N PHE A 398 -19.80 15.00 -8.48
CA PHE A 398 -19.65 16.11 -7.53
C PHE A 398 -19.25 17.40 -8.22
#